data_18a5c5644bb62509bd1145718d7339ff
#
_entry.id   18a5c5644bb62509bd1145718d7339ff
#
_cell.length_a   1.000
_cell.length_b   1.000
_cell.length_c   1.000
_cell.angle_alpha   90.00
_cell.angle_beta   90.00
_cell.angle_gamma   90.00
#
_symmetry.space_group_name_H-M   'P 1'
#
loop_
_entity.id
_entity.type
_entity.pdbx_description
1 polymer ?
#
loop_
_entity_poly.entity_id
_entity_poly.type
_entity_poly.pdbx_seq_one_letter_code
_entity_poly.pdbx_strand_id
1 'polypeptide(L)'
;MSKPHSEAGTAFIKTQQLHAAMADTFLEHMCRLDIDSPPITARNTGIICTIGPASRSVETLKEMIKSGMNVARLNFSQGTHEYHAETIKNVRTATESFASDPILYRPVAMALDTKGPEIRTGLIKGSGTAEVELKKGATLKITLDNAYMEKCDENILWLDYKNICKVVEVGSKIYVDDGLISLQVKQKGADFLVTEVENGGSLGSKKGVNLPGAAVDLPAVSEKDIQDLKFGVEQDVDMVFASFIRKAADVHEVRKIPAEKVFLAQKMMIGRCNRAGKPVICATQMLESMIKKPRPTRAEGSDVANAVLDGAVRMQHLIAREAEAAIYHLQLFEELRRLAPITSDPTEATAVGAMEASFKCCSGAIIVLTKSGRSANQVARYRPRAPIIVVTRNPQTARQAHLYRGIFPVLCKDPVQEVWAEDVDLRVNFAMNVGKARGFFKKGDVVIVLTGWRPGSGFTNTMRVVPVP
;
A
#
# COMPACT_ATOMS: atom_id res chain seq x y z
N MET A 1 13.89 6.30 41.89
CA MET A 1 13.09 7.48 41.45
C MET A 1 14.04 8.46 40.80
N SER A 2 14.03 8.55 39.46
CA SER A 2 14.81 9.53 38.71
C SER A 2 14.15 10.91 38.83
N LYS A 3 14.96 11.94 39.08
CA LYS A 3 14.52 13.33 39.21
C LYS A 3 13.69 13.78 37.96
N PRO A 4 12.68 14.64 38.13
CA PRO A 4 11.92 15.15 37.03
C PRO A 4 12.84 15.94 36.07
N HIS A 5 12.79 15.58 34.80
CA HIS A 5 13.45 16.35 33.73
C HIS A 5 12.90 17.78 33.71
N SER A 6 13.76 18.76 33.37
CA SER A 6 13.40 20.17 33.25
C SER A 6 12.13 20.39 32.44
N GLU A 7 11.37 21.45 32.68
CA GLU A 7 10.12 21.78 31.98
C GLU A 7 10.23 21.76 30.43
N ALA A 8 11.39 22.05 29.87
CA ALA A 8 11.68 21.93 28.43
C ALA A 8 11.67 20.47 27.95
N GLY A 9 12.02 19.49 28.81
CA GLY A 9 11.94 18.06 28.51
C GLY A 9 10.52 17.50 28.60
N THR A 10 9.63 18.10 29.39
CA THR A 10 8.23 17.68 29.53
C THR A 10 7.34 18.16 28.37
N ALA A 11 7.64 19.27 27.73
CA ALA A 11 6.92 19.74 26.55
C ALA A 11 7.06 18.77 25.36
N PHE A 12 8.21 18.11 25.23
CA PHE A 12 8.43 17.07 24.19
C PHE A 12 7.55 15.84 24.42
N ILE A 13 7.32 15.42 25.66
CA ILE A 13 6.51 14.24 26.01
C ILE A 13 5.04 14.43 25.63
N LYS A 14 4.55 15.67 25.53
CA LYS A 14 3.16 16.00 25.15
C LYS A 14 2.89 15.93 23.65
N THR A 15 3.90 15.67 22.82
CA THR A 15 3.73 15.58 21.37
C THR A 15 3.77 14.13 20.89
N GLN A 16 3.14 13.83 19.75
CA GLN A 16 3.23 12.54 19.05
C GLN A 16 2.85 11.33 19.92
N GLN A 17 1.95 11.50 20.89
CA GLN A 17 1.55 10.46 21.85
C GLN A 17 2.73 9.85 22.65
N LEU A 18 3.82 10.60 22.86
CA LEU A 18 5.00 10.09 23.55
C LEU A 18 4.71 9.68 25.00
N HIS A 19 3.81 10.39 25.68
CA HIS A 19 3.39 10.01 27.02
C HIS A 19 2.73 8.63 27.05
N ALA A 20 1.86 8.35 26.07
CA ALA A 20 1.25 7.04 25.92
C ALA A 20 2.27 5.96 25.49
N ALA A 21 3.24 6.32 24.65
CA ALA A 21 4.30 5.40 24.21
C ALA A 21 5.24 4.94 25.31
N MET A 22 5.30 5.67 26.44
CA MET A 22 6.10 5.33 27.62
C MET A 22 5.36 4.49 28.66
N ALA A 23 4.17 4.01 28.38
CA ALA A 23 3.39 3.15 29.26
C ALA A 23 4.03 1.76 29.37
N ASP A 24 3.86 1.10 30.51
CA ASP A 24 4.38 -0.24 30.75
C ASP A 24 3.41 -1.33 30.26
N THR A 25 2.12 -1.00 30.12
CA THR A 25 1.08 -1.92 29.67
C THR A 25 0.22 -1.33 28.56
N PHE A 26 -0.42 -2.19 27.76
CA PHE A 26 -1.33 -1.76 26.70
C PHE A 26 -2.54 -0.97 27.24
N LEU A 27 -3.09 -1.39 28.38
CA LEU A 27 -4.20 -0.67 29.00
C LEU A 27 -3.78 0.73 29.43
N GLU A 28 -2.63 0.86 30.06
CA GLU A 28 -2.07 2.15 30.47
C GLU A 28 -1.77 3.04 29.24
N HIS A 29 -1.24 2.44 28.18
CA HIS A 29 -1.04 3.13 26.91
C HIS A 29 -2.35 3.74 26.39
N MET A 30 -3.44 2.97 26.36
CA MET A 30 -4.74 3.48 25.94
C MET A 30 -5.25 4.61 26.83
N CYS A 31 -5.08 4.50 28.15
CA CYS A 31 -5.48 5.53 29.13
C CYS A 31 -4.68 6.84 29.00
N ARG A 32 -3.47 6.77 28.46
CA ARG A 32 -2.59 7.93 28.27
C ARG A 32 -2.72 8.59 26.89
N LEU A 33 -3.56 8.05 25.98
CA LEU A 33 -3.80 8.70 24.69
C LEU A 33 -4.47 10.06 24.91
N ASP A 34 -3.95 11.07 24.20
CA ASP A 34 -4.34 12.47 24.32
C ASP A 34 -4.80 13.00 22.95
N ILE A 35 -6.05 13.44 22.86
CA ILE A 35 -6.63 13.97 21.61
C ILE A 35 -6.02 15.30 21.18
N ASP A 36 -5.42 16.04 22.11
CA ASP A 36 -4.80 17.33 21.85
C ASP A 36 -3.30 17.21 21.49
N SER A 37 -2.73 16.00 21.61
CA SER A 37 -1.34 15.75 21.25
C SER A 37 -1.12 15.89 19.73
N PRO A 38 -0.21 16.77 19.26
CA PRO A 38 0.12 16.86 17.85
C PRO A 38 0.55 15.51 17.27
N PRO A 39 0.12 15.17 16.02
CA PRO A 39 0.46 13.92 15.39
C PRO A 39 1.95 13.81 15.03
N ILE A 40 2.39 12.62 14.60
CA ILE A 40 3.76 12.43 14.12
C ILE A 40 4.04 13.32 12.90
N THR A 41 5.27 13.84 12.81
CA THR A 41 5.71 14.63 11.66
C THR A 41 5.98 13.73 10.45
N ALA A 42 6.65 12.61 10.67
CA ALA A 42 7.00 11.63 9.65
C ALA A 42 5.87 10.59 9.48
N ARG A 43 5.07 10.69 8.42
CA ARG A 43 4.09 9.65 8.13
C ARG A 43 4.78 8.38 7.64
N ASN A 44 4.73 7.32 8.42
CA ASN A 44 5.35 6.01 8.14
C ASN A 44 4.57 5.16 7.12
N THR A 45 3.26 5.38 7.00
CA THR A 45 2.39 4.68 6.06
C THR A 45 2.52 5.29 4.66
N GLY A 46 2.90 4.50 3.65
CA GLY A 46 2.99 4.95 2.26
C GLY A 46 1.60 5.28 1.67
N ILE A 47 1.53 6.08 0.61
CA ILE A 47 0.32 6.34 -0.16
C ILE A 47 0.56 5.90 -1.60
N ILE A 48 -0.30 5.02 -2.12
CA ILE A 48 -0.35 4.67 -3.52
C ILE A 48 -1.61 5.28 -4.14
N CYS A 49 -1.47 6.05 -5.18
CA CYS A 49 -2.58 6.65 -5.90
C CYS A 49 -2.77 5.97 -7.25
N THR A 50 -3.99 5.57 -7.57
CA THR A 50 -4.33 5.18 -8.94
C THR A 50 -4.42 6.43 -9.80
N ILE A 51 -3.66 6.45 -10.89
CA ILE A 51 -3.66 7.56 -11.82
C ILE A 51 -4.70 7.30 -12.90
N GLY A 52 -5.68 8.19 -12.97
CA GLY A 52 -6.78 8.15 -13.93
C GLY A 52 -6.87 9.44 -14.76
N PRO A 53 -7.88 9.58 -15.64
CA PRO A 53 -8.03 10.74 -16.51
C PRO A 53 -8.01 12.08 -15.80
N ALA A 54 -8.60 12.16 -14.59
CA ALA A 54 -8.67 13.39 -13.80
C ALA A 54 -7.33 13.77 -13.12
N SER A 55 -6.38 12.84 -13.00
CA SER A 55 -5.16 13.01 -12.20
C SER A 55 -3.85 12.85 -13.00
N ARG A 56 -3.91 12.69 -14.33
CA ARG A 56 -2.73 12.36 -15.15
C ARG A 56 -1.93 13.57 -15.65
N SER A 57 -2.42 14.81 -15.46
CA SER A 57 -1.67 16.02 -15.85
C SER A 57 -0.44 16.20 -14.96
N VAL A 58 0.64 16.75 -15.53
CA VAL A 58 1.89 16.99 -14.79
C VAL A 58 1.65 17.90 -13.59
N GLU A 59 0.80 18.91 -13.71
CA GLU A 59 0.46 19.86 -12.64
C GLU A 59 -0.24 19.13 -11.47
N THR A 60 -1.27 18.35 -11.76
CA THR A 60 -1.97 17.54 -10.75
C THR A 60 -1.04 16.55 -10.07
N LEU A 61 -0.19 15.88 -10.86
CA LEU A 61 0.80 14.94 -10.33
C LEU A 61 1.82 15.60 -9.40
N LYS A 62 2.26 16.83 -9.70
CA LYS A 62 3.12 17.61 -8.79
C LYS A 62 2.43 17.88 -7.46
N GLU A 63 1.16 18.25 -7.46
CA GLU A 63 0.40 18.47 -6.21
C GLU A 63 0.19 17.15 -5.44
N MET A 64 -0.06 16.04 -6.13
CA MET A 64 -0.15 14.71 -5.49
C MET A 64 1.18 14.30 -4.83
N ILE A 65 2.32 14.55 -5.48
CA ILE A 65 3.65 14.28 -4.93
C ILE A 65 3.91 15.15 -3.69
N LYS A 66 3.62 16.45 -3.74
CA LYS A 66 3.71 17.37 -2.58
C LYS A 66 2.82 16.88 -1.43
N SER A 67 1.61 16.43 -1.74
CA SER A 67 0.64 15.91 -0.76
C SER A 67 1.03 14.53 -0.20
N GLY A 68 2.11 13.91 -0.71
CA GLY A 68 2.70 12.72 -0.14
C GLY A 68 2.46 11.42 -0.89
N MET A 69 2.11 11.46 -2.18
CA MET A 69 2.08 10.26 -3.02
C MET A 69 3.47 9.60 -3.07
N ASN A 70 3.52 8.31 -2.81
CA ASN A 70 4.74 7.50 -2.84
C ASN A 70 4.82 6.60 -4.07
N VAL A 71 3.67 6.09 -4.52
CA VAL A 71 3.57 5.18 -5.65
C VAL A 71 2.42 5.59 -6.56
N ALA A 72 2.65 5.69 -7.84
CA ALA A 72 1.65 5.85 -8.88
C ALA A 72 1.23 4.47 -9.40
N ARG A 73 -0.04 4.09 -9.20
CA ARG A 73 -0.60 2.82 -9.69
C ARG A 73 -1.26 3.04 -11.04
N LEU A 74 -0.90 2.21 -12.01
CA LEU A 74 -1.47 2.14 -13.36
C LEU A 74 -2.36 0.91 -13.45
N ASN A 75 -3.66 1.10 -13.66
CA ASN A 75 -4.64 0.02 -13.74
C ASN A 75 -4.79 -0.46 -15.18
N PHE A 76 -4.19 -1.61 -15.53
CA PHE A 76 -4.22 -2.21 -16.86
C PHE A 76 -5.51 -2.95 -17.19
N SER A 77 -6.48 -2.98 -16.27
CA SER A 77 -7.85 -3.36 -16.61
C SER A 77 -8.50 -2.35 -17.58
N GLN A 78 -7.96 -1.13 -17.67
CA GLN A 78 -8.46 -0.02 -18.47
C GLN A 78 -7.30 0.70 -19.19
N GLY A 79 -7.62 1.41 -20.27
CA GLY A 79 -6.63 2.15 -21.05
C GLY A 79 -5.84 1.31 -22.04
N THR A 80 -5.05 1.97 -22.90
CA THR A 80 -4.13 1.37 -23.88
C THR A 80 -2.69 1.52 -23.42
N HIS A 81 -1.76 0.84 -24.07
CA HIS A 81 -0.32 0.99 -23.79
C HIS A 81 0.15 2.44 -24.03
N GLU A 82 -0.35 3.12 -25.06
CA GLU A 82 -0.03 4.53 -25.35
C GLU A 82 -0.51 5.44 -24.21
N TYR A 83 -1.73 5.22 -23.71
CA TYR A 83 -2.27 5.95 -22.57
C TYR A 83 -1.39 5.78 -21.33
N HIS A 84 -0.96 4.55 -21.05
CA HIS A 84 -0.11 4.27 -19.89
C HIS A 84 1.31 4.80 -20.09
N ALA A 85 1.89 4.73 -21.30
CA ALA A 85 3.20 5.30 -21.62
C ALA A 85 3.23 6.81 -21.36
N GLU A 86 2.21 7.53 -21.83
CA GLU A 86 2.08 8.98 -21.60
C GLU A 86 1.92 9.28 -20.08
N THR A 87 1.13 8.49 -19.38
CA THR A 87 0.96 8.64 -17.93
C THR A 87 2.27 8.43 -17.17
N ILE A 88 3.05 7.39 -17.51
CA ILE A 88 4.38 7.13 -16.96
C ILE A 88 5.32 8.32 -17.22
N LYS A 89 5.33 8.83 -18.45
CA LYS A 89 6.12 10.02 -18.81
C LYS A 89 5.74 11.23 -17.96
N ASN A 90 4.46 11.47 -17.76
CA ASN A 90 3.96 12.59 -16.96
C ASN A 90 4.36 12.45 -15.47
N VAL A 91 4.27 11.25 -14.88
CA VAL A 91 4.71 10.99 -13.50
C VAL A 91 6.21 11.23 -13.36
N ARG A 92 7.03 10.76 -14.30
CA ARG A 92 8.47 11.01 -14.30
C ARG A 92 8.79 12.48 -14.44
N THR A 93 8.16 13.20 -15.36
CA THR A 93 8.31 14.63 -15.55
C THR A 93 7.96 15.39 -14.28
N ALA A 94 6.83 15.05 -13.63
CA ALA A 94 6.43 15.66 -12.36
C ALA A 94 7.44 15.39 -11.25
N THR A 95 7.96 14.15 -11.15
CA THR A 95 8.98 13.78 -10.15
C THR A 95 10.28 14.53 -10.37
N GLU A 96 10.80 14.54 -11.59
CA GLU A 96 12.07 15.22 -11.92
C GLU A 96 11.98 16.75 -11.81
N SER A 97 10.78 17.34 -11.84
CA SER A 97 10.64 18.78 -11.58
C SER A 97 11.10 19.20 -10.17
N PHE A 98 11.24 18.26 -9.23
CA PHE A 98 11.76 18.49 -7.88
C PHE A 98 13.27 18.15 -7.76
N ALA A 99 13.92 17.70 -8.82
CA ALA A 99 15.30 17.20 -8.78
C ALA A 99 16.36 18.28 -8.49
N SER A 100 16.02 19.54 -8.66
CA SER A 100 16.89 20.69 -8.33
C SER A 100 17.06 20.89 -6.82
N ASP A 101 16.10 20.42 -6.01
CA ASP A 101 16.19 20.45 -4.56
C ASP A 101 16.25 19.00 -4.01
N PRO A 102 17.44 18.56 -3.60
CA PRO A 102 17.62 17.19 -3.05
C PRO A 102 16.78 16.93 -1.80
N ILE A 103 16.40 17.95 -1.06
CA ILE A 103 15.60 17.84 0.17
C ILE A 103 14.13 17.60 -0.16
N LEU A 104 13.62 18.32 -1.17
CA LEU A 104 12.24 18.17 -1.62
C LEU A 104 12.05 16.97 -2.55
N TYR A 105 13.13 16.52 -3.20
CA TYR A 105 13.06 15.38 -4.11
C TYR A 105 12.57 14.12 -3.40
N ARG A 106 11.51 13.54 -3.93
CA ARG A 106 10.94 12.29 -3.46
C ARG A 106 10.83 11.36 -4.65
N PRO A 107 11.61 10.26 -4.70
CA PRO A 107 11.44 9.28 -5.77
C PRO A 107 10.03 8.70 -5.69
N VAL A 108 9.28 8.76 -6.80
CA VAL A 108 7.94 8.16 -6.90
C VAL A 108 8.07 6.87 -7.67
N ALA A 109 7.55 5.77 -7.10
CA ALA A 109 7.53 4.48 -7.75
C ALA A 109 6.36 4.33 -8.70
N MET A 110 6.51 3.49 -9.72
CA MET A 110 5.43 3.08 -10.63
C MET A 110 5.06 1.64 -10.42
N ALA A 111 3.77 1.38 -10.23
CA ALA A 111 3.21 0.06 -10.10
C ALA A 111 2.27 -0.23 -11.27
N LEU A 112 2.58 -1.29 -12.02
CA LEU A 112 1.71 -1.87 -13.02
C LEU A 112 0.79 -2.87 -12.33
N ASP A 113 -0.51 -2.64 -12.38
CA ASP A 113 -1.51 -3.57 -11.85
C ASP A 113 -2.19 -4.28 -13.01
N THR A 114 -1.94 -5.59 -13.13
CA THR A 114 -2.45 -6.41 -14.22
C THR A 114 -3.97 -6.53 -14.17
N LYS A 115 -4.61 -6.71 -15.32
CA LYS A 115 -6.04 -7.02 -15.37
C LYS A 115 -6.33 -8.33 -14.64
N GLY A 116 -5.47 -9.33 -14.82
CA GLY A 116 -5.68 -10.68 -14.31
C GLY A 116 -6.85 -11.40 -14.98
N PRO A 117 -7.14 -12.63 -14.55
CA PRO A 117 -8.24 -13.45 -15.09
C PRO A 117 -9.59 -13.00 -14.50
N GLU A 118 -10.01 -11.81 -14.85
CA GLU A 118 -11.32 -11.22 -14.52
C GLU A 118 -12.41 -11.67 -15.46
N ILE A 119 -13.62 -11.86 -14.95
CA ILE A 119 -14.84 -11.99 -15.76
C ILE A 119 -15.51 -10.63 -15.80
N ARG A 120 -15.86 -10.15 -16.98
CA ARG A 120 -16.52 -8.84 -17.15
C ARG A 120 -17.78 -8.93 -18.01
N THR A 121 -18.70 -7.99 -17.72
CA THR A 121 -19.89 -7.75 -18.53
C THR A 121 -19.54 -7.00 -19.81
N GLY A 122 -20.43 -7.04 -20.80
CA GLY A 122 -20.36 -6.27 -22.02
C GLY A 122 -20.66 -4.78 -21.81
N LEU A 123 -20.80 -4.07 -22.94
CA LEU A 123 -21.21 -2.67 -22.97
C LEU A 123 -22.74 -2.56 -22.93
N ILE A 124 -23.23 -1.64 -22.11
CA ILE A 124 -24.64 -1.25 -22.13
C ILE A 124 -24.96 -0.49 -23.42
N LYS A 125 -26.06 -0.85 -24.05
CA LYS A 125 -26.55 -0.23 -25.27
C LYS A 125 -26.71 1.29 -25.11
N GLY A 126 -26.12 2.04 -26.00
CA GLY A 126 -26.24 3.50 -26.06
C GLY A 126 -24.91 4.24 -25.94
N SER A 127 -24.18 4.06 -24.86
CA SER A 127 -22.86 4.66 -24.69
C SER A 127 -22.01 3.91 -23.66
N GLY A 128 -20.70 4.14 -23.64
CA GLY A 128 -19.80 3.56 -22.63
C GLY A 128 -20.09 3.99 -21.18
N THR A 129 -20.83 5.06 -21.01
CA THR A 129 -21.28 5.60 -19.70
C THR A 129 -22.76 5.34 -19.43
N ALA A 130 -23.47 4.61 -20.32
CA ALA A 130 -24.86 4.26 -20.12
C ALA A 130 -25.02 3.28 -18.95
N GLU A 131 -26.10 3.42 -18.21
CA GLU A 131 -26.50 2.55 -17.12
C GLU A 131 -27.94 2.09 -17.35
N VAL A 132 -28.26 0.88 -16.87
CA VAL A 132 -29.62 0.32 -16.87
C VAL A 132 -30.00 -0.09 -15.45
N GLU A 133 -31.25 0.10 -15.11
CA GLU A 133 -31.78 -0.26 -13.80
C GLU A 133 -32.28 -1.71 -13.81
N LEU A 134 -31.66 -2.56 -12.99
CA LEU A 134 -32.10 -3.93 -12.75
C LEU A 134 -33.02 -3.97 -11.54
N LYS A 135 -34.28 -4.40 -11.76
CA LYS A 135 -35.29 -4.49 -10.70
C LYS A 135 -35.24 -5.84 -10.02
N LYS A 136 -35.34 -5.85 -8.69
CA LYS A 136 -35.46 -7.09 -7.92
C LYS A 136 -36.65 -7.95 -8.42
N GLY A 137 -36.39 -9.26 -8.59
CA GLY A 137 -37.33 -10.23 -9.10
C GLY A 137 -37.44 -10.27 -10.63
N ALA A 138 -36.76 -9.36 -11.34
CA ALA A 138 -36.71 -9.39 -12.81
C ALA A 138 -35.87 -10.57 -13.32
N THR A 139 -36.22 -11.07 -14.50
CA THR A 139 -35.45 -12.09 -15.22
C THR A 139 -34.40 -11.43 -16.09
N LEU A 140 -33.13 -11.83 -15.93
CA LEU A 140 -32.00 -11.39 -16.72
C LEU A 140 -31.35 -12.59 -17.41
N LYS A 141 -31.28 -12.58 -18.73
CA LYS A 141 -30.59 -13.61 -19.50
C LYS A 141 -29.11 -13.25 -19.63
N ILE A 142 -28.21 -14.11 -19.14
CA ILE A 142 -26.79 -14.04 -19.39
C ILE A 142 -26.49 -14.84 -20.67
N THR A 143 -25.75 -14.27 -21.62
CA THR A 143 -25.42 -14.88 -22.91
C THR A 143 -23.93 -14.82 -23.19
N LEU A 144 -23.41 -15.81 -23.91
CA LEU A 144 -22.04 -15.88 -24.42
C LEU A 144 -21.96 -15.49 -25.93
N ASP A 145 -23.11 -15.16 -26.55
CA ASP A 145 -23.15 -14.74 -27.93
C ASP A 145 -22.54 -13.34 -28.10
N ASN A 146 -21.45 -13.25 -28.84
CA ASN A 146 -20.72 -12.01 -29.09
C ASN A 146 -21.54 -10.92 -29.80
N ALA A 147 -22.68 -11.26 -30.41
CA ALA A 147 -23.60 -10.28 -30.98
C ALA A 147 -24.16 -9.30 -29.93
N TYR A 148 -24.15 -9.68 -28.65
CA TYR A 148 -24.63 -8.88 -27.53
C TYR A 148 -23.53 -8.18 -26.73
N MET A 149 -22.26 -8.35 -27.09
CA MET A 149 -21.12 -7.77 -26.38
C MET A 149 -21.24 -6.24 -26.19
N GLU A 150 -21.85 -5.54 -27.13
CA GLU A 150 -22.06 -4.08 -27.11
C GLU A 150 -23.57 -3.69 -27.04
N LYS A 151 -24.42 -4.64 -26.71
CA LYS A 151 -25.88 -4.49 -26.74
C LYS A 151 -26.55 -5.01 -25.47
N CYS A 152 -25.85 -4.95 -24.34
CA CYS A 152 -26.44 -5.32 -23.06
C CYS A 152 -27.53 -4.33 -22.66
N ASP A 153 -28.58 -4.84 -22.03
CA ASP A 153 -29.69 -4.05 -21.51
C ASP A 153 -30.27 -4.70 -20.22
N GLU A 154 -31.42 -4.25 -19.77
CA GLU A 154 -32.10 -4.78 -18.59
C GLU A 154 -32.57 -6.24 -18.71
N ASN A 155 -32.58 -6.82 -19.91
CA ASN A 155 -33.06 -8.19 -20.19
C ASN A 155 -31.93 -9.16 -20.57
N ILE A 156 -30.86 -8.64 -21.18
CA ILE A 156 -29.76 -9.44 -21.70
C ILE A 156 -28.42 -8.85 -21.27
N LEU A 157 -27.57 -9.71 -20.68
CA LEU A 157 -26.21 -9.38 -20.25
C LEU A 157 -25.21 -10.33 -20.90
N TRP A 158 -24.25 -9.81 -21.62
CA TRP A 158 -23.14 -10.58 -22.17
C TRP A 158 -21.99 -10.66 -21.16
N LEU A 159 -21.31 -11.83 -21.11
CA LEU A 159 -20.11 -12.05 -20.30
C LEU A 159 -18.95 -12.59 -21.15
N ASP A 160 -17.72 -12.20 -20.81
CA ASP A 160 -16.49 -12.61 -21.48
C ASP A 160 -15.94 -13.99 -21.05
N TYR A 161 -16.66 -14.71 -20.18
CA TYR A 161 -16.23 -16.02 -19.66
C TYR A 161 -17.01 -17.18 -20.31
N LYS A 162 -16.38 -17.83 -21.31
CA LYS A 162 -17.01 -18.88 -22.13
C LYS A 162 -17.43 -20.13 -21.36
N ASN A 163 -16.79 -20.45 -20.25
CA ASN A 163 -17.05 -21.66 -19.47
C ASN A 163 -18.05 -21.45 -18.33
N ILE A 164 -18.69 -20.28 -18.23
CA ILE A 164 -19.61 -19.99 -17.13
C ILE A 164 -20.72 -21.04 -17.01
N CYS A 165 -21.29 -21.47 -18.12
CA CYS A 165 -22.34 -22.51 -18.15
C CYS A 165 -21.87 -23.88 -17.69
N LYS A 166 -20.56 -24.14 -17.56
CA LYS A 166 -19.99 -25.40 -17.05
C LYS A 166 -19.71 -25.35 -15.56
N VAL A 167 -19.37 -24.16 -15.04
CA VAL A 167 -18.88 -24.00 -13.65
C VAL A 167 -19.95 -23.56 -12.66
N VAL A 168 -21.09 -23.05 -13.14
CA VAL A 168 -22.22 -22.70 -12.28
C VAL A 168 -23.35 -23.70 -12.39
N GLU A 169 -24.12 -23.87 -11.32
CA GLU A 169 -25.28 -24.75 -11.26
C GLU A 169 -26.55 -23.94 -11.02
N VAL A 170 -27.72 -24.55 -11.26
CA VAL A 170 -29.00 -23.94 -10.89
C VAL A 170 -29.00 -23.70 -9.38
N GLY A 171 -29.37 -22.49 -8.95
CA GLY A 171 -29.26 -22.01 -7.59
C GLY A 171 -27.96 -21.30 -7.24
N SER A 172 -26.92 -21.38 -8.09
CA SER A 172 -25.67 -20.61 -7.90
C SER A 172 -25.97 -19.11 -7.92
N LYS A 173 -25.17 -18.35 -7.15
CA LYS A 173 -25.21 -16.88 -7.16
C LYS A 173 -24.13 -16.32 -8.08
N ILE A 174 -24.46 -15.22 -8.75
CA ILE A 174 -23.57 -14.44 -9.59
C ILE A 174 -23.61 -13.02 -9.07
N TYR A 175 -22.48 -12.49 -8.64
CA TYR A 175 -22.37 -11.10 -8.19
C TYR A 175 -21.76 -10.24 -9.29
N VAL A 176 -22.38 -9.09 -9.53
CA VAL A 176 -21.93 -8.11 -10.53
C VAL A 176 -21.65 -6.80 -9.83
N ASP A 177 -20.65 -6.05 -10.33
CA ASP A 177 -20.20 -4.76 -9.78
C ASP A 177 -19.86 -4.83 -8.30
N ASP A 178 -18.84 -5.65 -7.97
CA ASP A 178 -18.35 -5.88 -6.60
C ASP A 178 -19.43 -6.33 -5.59
N GLY A 179 -20.50 -6.96 -6.09
CA GLY A 179 -21.57 -7.50 -5.26
C GLY A 179 -22.74 -6.53 -5.06
N LEU A 180 -22.73 -5.36 -5.68
CA LEU A 180 -23.86 -4.44 -5.65
C LEU A 180 -25.12 -5.07 -6.26
N ILE A 181 -24.94 -5.91 -7.28
CA ILE A 181 -26.02 -6.65 -7.96
C ILE A 181 -25.83 -8.14 -7.69
N SER A 182 -26.89 -8.82 -7.26
CA SER A 182 -26.91 -10.26 -7.02
C SER A 182 -27.93 -10.94 -7.91
N LEU A 183 -27.48 -11.95 -8.64
CA LEU A 183 -28.30 -12.75 -9.55
C LEU A 183 -28.29 -14.21 -9.07
N GLN A 184 -29.42 -14.90 -9.16
CA GLN A 184 -29.53 -16.33 -8.91
C GLN A 184 -29.81 -17.09 -10.21
N VAL A 185 -29.05 -18.13 -10.51
CA VAL A 185 -29.24 -18.97 -11.68
C VAL A 185 -30.51 -19.80 -11.52
N LYS A 186 -31.47 -19.66 -12.43
CA LYS A 186 -32.73 -20.42 -12.46
C LYS A 186 -32.75 -21.49 -13.53
N GLN A 187 -32.11 -21.24 -14.66
CA GLN A 187 -32.02 -22.18 -15.77
C GLN A 187 -30.64 -22.05 -16.44
N LYS A 188 -30.17 -23.15 -16.97
CA LYS A 188 -28.86 -23.30 -17.59
C LYS A 188 -29.01 -23.88 -18.98
N GLY A 189 -28.40 -23.21 -19.97
CA GLY A 189 -28.31 -23.66 -21.36
C GLY A 189 -26.85 -23.98 -21.74
N ALA A 190 -26.61 -24.29 -23.00
CA ALA A 190 -25.28 -24.55 -23.53
C ALA A 190 -24.40 -23.27 -23.56
N ASP A 191 -24.99 -22.12 -23.89
CA ASP A 191 -24.35 -20.83 -24.12
C ASP A 191 -25.09 -19.65 -23.43
N PHE A 192 -26.03 -19.98 -22.55
CA PHE A 192 -26.78 -18.97 -21.80
C PHE A 192 -27.17 -19.46 -20.40
N LEU A 193 -27.46 -18.50 -19.52
CA LEU A 193 -28.10 -18.71 -18.23
C LEU A 193 -29.32 -17.81 -18.13
N VAL A 194 -30.39 -18.31 -17.52
CA VAL A 194 -31.51 -17.49 -17.08
C VAL A 194 -31.36 -17.25 -15.61
N THR A 195 -31.30 -15.99 -15.21
CA THR A 195 -31.14 -15.59 -13.81
C THR A 195 -32.28 -14.73 -13.34
N GLU A 196 -32.50 -14.75 -12.02
CA GLU A 196 -33.39 -13.82 -11.32
C GLU A 196 -32.56 -12.80 -10.54
N VAL A 197 -32.91 -11.55 -10.61
CA VAL A 197 -32.28 -10.47 -9.84
C VAL A 197 -32.73 -10.55 -8.39
N GLU A 198 -31.84 -10.98 -7.48
CA GLU A 198 -32.12 -11.02 -6.03
C GLU A 198 -31.93 -9.64 -5.39
N ASN A 199 -30.86 -8.93 -5.79
CA ASN A 199 -30.60 -7.55 -5.41
C ASN A 199 -30.30 -6.76 -6.68
N GLY A 200 -31.13 -5.77 -6.96
CA GLY A 200 -31.02 -4.93 -8.16
C GLY A 200 -30.27 -3.63 -7.88
N GLY A 201 -30.18 -2.79 -8.90
CA GLY A 201 -29.55 -1.49 -8.89
C GLY A 201 -29.10 -1.05 -10.29
N SER A 202 -28.42 0.08 -10.36
CA SER A 202 -27.89 0.60 -11.62
C SER A 202 -26.68 -0.21 -12.09
N LEU A 203 -26.78 -0.80 -13.29
CA LEU A 203 -25.72 -1.56 -13.94
C LEU A 203 -25.06 -0.75 -15.05
N GLY A 204 -23.80 -0.44 -14.90
CA GLY A 204 -22.96 0.18 -15.93
C GLY A 204 -22.25 -0.82 -16.84
N SER A 205 -21.51 -0.30 -17.81
CA SER A 205 -20.73 -1.09 -18.78
C SER A 205 -19.45 -1.70 -18.16
N LYS A 206 -19.02 -2.86 -18.66
CA LYS A 206 -17.74 -3.54 -18.32
C LYS A 206 -17.52 -3.80 -16.81
N LYS A 207 -18.58 -4.13 -16.10
CA LYS A 207 -18.52 -4.41 -14.68
C LYS A 207 -17.94 -5.79 -14.37
N GLY A 208 -17.20 -5.92 -13.27
CA GLY A 208 -16.63 -7.18 -12.79
C GLY A 208 -17.72 -8.17 -12.38
N VAL A 209 -17.47 -9.46 -12.58
CA VAL A 209 -18.36 -10.56 -12.21
C VAL A 209 -17.66 -11.56 -11.30
N ASN A 210 -18.27 -11.87 -10.18
CA ASN A 210 -17.79 -12.86 -9.22
C ASN A 210 -18.72 -14.05 -9.16
N LEU A 211 -18.14 -15.25 -9.17
CA LEU A 211 -18.85 -16.54 -9.12
C LEU A 211 -18.49 -17.26 -7.80
N PRO A 212 -19.16 -16.98 -6.67
CA PRO A 212 -18.82 -17.57 -5.40
C PRO A 212 -19.01 -19.08 -5.42
N GLY A 213 -18.01 -19.82 -4.95
CA GLY A 213 -18.06 -21.28 -4.88
C GLY A 213 -17.81 -22.02 -6.20
N ALA A 214 -17.75 -21.33 -7.34
CA ALA A 214 -17.44 -21.96 -8.63
C ALA A 214 -15.92 -22.13 -8.82
N ALA A 215 -15.51 -23.28 -9.37
CA ALA A 215 -14.13 -23.55 -9.77
C ALA A 215 -13.89 -22.94 -11.16
N VAL A 216 -13.48 -21.67 -11.18
CA VAL A 216 -13.23 -20.93 -12.42
C VAL A 216 -11.87 -21.37 -13.02
N ASP A 217 -11.85 -21.77 -14.27
CA ASP A 217 -10.72 -22.37 -15.00
C ASP A 217 -9.89 -21.35 -15.83
N LEU A 218 -10.00 -20.05 -15.53
CA LEU A 218 -9.23 -19.02 -16.20
C LEU A 218 -7.71 -19.14 -15.86
N PRO A 219 -6.80 -18.91 -16.82
CA PRO A 219 -5.37 -18.94 -16.57
C PRO A 219 -4.97 -17.84 -15.56
N ALA A 220 -3.98 -18.12 -14.72
CA ALA A 220 -3.50 -17.13 -13.73
C ALA A 220 -2.92 -15.87 -14.38
N VAL A 221 -2.37 -16.00 -15.58
CA VAL A 221 -1.83 -14.91 -16.40
C VAL A 221 -2.44 -15.04 -17.79
N SER A 222 -3.18 -14.05 -18.24
CA SER A 222 -3.79 -14.01 -19.57
C SER A 222 -2.77 -13.59 -20.64
N GLU A 223 -3.09 -13.84 -21.93
CA GLU A 223 -2.30 -13.31 -23.07
C GLU A 223 -2.11 -11.78 -22.97
N LYS A 224 -3.17 -11.06 -22.57
CA LYS A 224 -3.10 -9.63 -22.35
C LYS A 224 -2.12 -9.29 -21.23
N ASP A 225 -2.15 -10.00 -20.10
CA ASP A 225 -1.23 -9.76 -19.00
C ASP A 225 0.23 -9.98 -19.42
N ILE A 226 0.50 -10.96 -20.31
CA ILE A 226 1.86 -11.19 -20.86
C ILE A 226 2.32 -9.96 -21.68
N GLN A 227 1.45 -9.38 -22.49
CA GLN A 227 1.78 -8.18 -23.25
C GLN A 227 1.96 -6.97 -22.33
N ASP A 228 1.08 -6.81 -21.35
CA ASP A 228 1.16 -5.74 -20.37
C ASP A 228 2.44 -5.83 -19.53
N LEU A 229 2.87 -7.03 -19.15
CA LEU A 229 4.12 -7.25 -18.41
C LEU A 229 5.36 -6.93 -19.25
N LYS A 230 5.38 -7.30 -20.55
CA LYS A 230 6.44 -6.92 -21.49
C LYS A 230 6.54 -5.40 -21.60
N PHE A 231 5.42 -4.73 -21.83
CA PHE A 231 5.33 -3.28 -21.83
C PHE A 231 5.85 -2.68 -20.50
N GLY A 232 5.51 -3.26 -19.34
CA GLY A 232 6.00 -2.83 -18.04
C GLY A 232 7.52 -2.88 -17.93
N VAL A 233 8.16 -3.93 -18.46
CA VAL A 233 9.63 -4.05 -18.50
C VAL A 233 10.24 -2.99 -19.43
N GLU A 234 9.67 -2.78 -20.62
CA GLU A 234 10.11 -1.75 -21.57
C GLU A 234 10.01 -0.34 -20.99
N GLN A 235 8.97 -0.09 -20.18
CA GLN A 235 8.72 1.18 -19.52
C GLN A 235 9.44 1.32 -18.16
N ASP A 236 10.27 0.35 -17.75
CA ASP A 236 11.01 0.36 -16.47
C ASP A 236 10.10 0.65 -15.26
N VAL A 237 8.99 -0.08 -15.12
CA VAL A 237 8.13 0.02 -13.95
C VAL A 237 8.81 -0.61 -12.74
N ASP A 238 8.55 -0.11 -11.54
CA ASP A 238 9.26 -0.51 -10.33
C ASP A 238 8.68 -1.77 -9.68
N MET A 239 7.40 -2.02 -9.90
CA MET A 239 6.68 -3.14 -9.30
C MET A 239 5.47 -3.56 -10.13
N VAL A 240 5.09 -4.81 -9.97
CA VAL A 240 3.90 -5.39 -10.57
C VAL A 240 2.93 -5.81 -9.46
N PHE A 241 1.68 -5.41 -9.57
CA PHE A 241 0.57 -5.92 -8.77
C PHE A 241 -0.16 -6.96 -9.61
N ALA A 242 -0.01 -8.22 -9.22
CA ALA A 242 -0.65 -9.32 -9.94
C ALA A 242 -2.07 -9.54 -9.40
N SER A 243 -3.08 -9.20 -10.21
CA SER A 243 -4.49 -9.35 -9.84
C SER A 243 -4.95 -10.80 -9.89
N PHE A 244 -5.87 -11.16 -9.00
CA PHE A 244 -6.55 -12.46 -8.99
C PHE A 244 -5.62 -13.69 -8.89
N ILE A 245 -4.52 -13.61 -8.17
CA ILE A 245 -3.64 -14.77 -7.90
C ILE A 245 -4.42 -15.80 -7.09
N ARG A 246 -4.49 -17.07 -7.58
CA ARG A 246 -5.39 -18.10 -7.08
C ARG A 246 -4.70 -19.29 -6.39
N LYS A 247 -3.39 -19.29 -6.21
CA LYS A 247 -2.63 -20.51 -5.84
C LYS A 247 -2.27 -20.66 -4.37
N ALA A 248 -2.85 -19.94 -3.46
CA ALA A 248 -2.76 -20.32 -2.04
C ALA A 248 -4.16 -20.69 -1.56
N ALA A 249 -4.32 -21.85 -0.93
CA ALA A 249 -5.59 -22.30 -0.36
C ALA A 249 -6.23 -21.23 0.53
N ASP A 250 -5.41 -20.45 1.23
CA ASP A 250 -5.82 -19.34 2.09
C ASP A 250 -6.48 -18.17 1.34
N VAL A 251 -6.13 -17.95 0.07
CA VAL A 251 -6.76 -16.90 -0.76
C VAL A 251 -8.17 -17.34 -1.21
N HIS A 252 -8.41 -18.64 -1.36
CA HIS A 252 -9.75 -19.15 -1.64
C HIS A 252 -10.72 -18.97 -0.47
N GLU A 253 -10.24 -19.06 0.76
CA GLU A 253 -11.05 -18.83 1.96
C GLU A 253 -11.43 -17.35 2.10
N VAL A 254 -10.53 -16.43 1.77
CA VAL A 254 -10.78 -14.99 1.84
C VAL A 254 -11.97 -14.55 0.96
N ARG A 255 -12.12 -15.14 -0.21
CA ARG A 255 -13.24 -14.84 -1.12
C ARG A 255 -14.61 -15.34 -0.63
N LYS A 256 -14.63 -16.22 0.37
CA LYS A 256 -15.85 -16.78 0.97
C LYS A 256 -16.22 -16.13 2.31
N ILE A 257 -15.50 -15.07 2.72
CA ILE A 257 -15.70 -14.46 4.02
C ILE A 257 -16.99 -13.62 4.00
N PRO A 258 -17.96 -13.95 4.83
CA PRO A 258 -19.16 -13.12 5.01
C PRO A 258 -18.78 -11.71 5.47
N ALA A 259 -19.58 -10.70 5.12
CA ALA A 259 -19.28 -9.28 5.37
C ALA A 259 -18.97 -9.01 6.87
N GLU A 260 -19.69 -9.65 7.79
CA GLU A 260 -19.46 -9.52 9.24
C GLU A 260 -18.12 -10.10 9.73
N LYS A 261 -17.40 -10.87 8.90
CA LYS A 261 -16.08 -11.46 9.20
C LYS A 261 -14.93 -10.77 8.48
N VAL A 262 -15.20 -9.78 7.63
CA VAL A 262 -14.17 -9.09 6.83
C VAL A 262 -13.12 -8.45 7.72
N PHE A 263 -13.50 -7.81 8.82
CA PHE A 263 -12.55 -7.19 9.75
C PHE A 263 -11.61 -8.20 10.43
N LEU A 264 -12.11 -9.42 10.74
CA LEU A 264 -11.27 -10.50 11.27
C LEU A 264 -10.25 -10.97 10.23
N ALA A 265 -10.68 -11.12 8.98
CA ALA A 265 -9.81 -11.48 7.87
C ALA A 265 -8.75 -10.43 7.63
N GLN A 266 -9.10 -9.15 7.63
CA GLN A 266 -8.16 -8.03 7.50
C GLN A 266 -7.09 -8.10 8.59
N LYS A 267 -7.48 -8.18 9.87
CA LYS A 267 -6.54 -8.29 10.99
C LYS A 267 -5.63 -9.51 10.88
N MET A 268 -6.19 -10.67 10.56
CA MET A 268 -5.43 -11.92 10.37
C MET A 268 -4.40 -11.80 9.25
N MET A 269 -4.79 -11.29 8.08
CA MET A 269 -3.90 -11.12 6.93
C MET A 269 -2.79 -10.13 7.23
N ILE A 270 -3.11 -8.98 7.82
CA ILE A 270 -2.14 -7.97 8.22
C ILE A 270 -1.15 -8.55 9.24
N GLY A 271 -1.65 -9.24 10.27
CA GLY A 271 -0.82 -9.87 11.30
C GLY A 271 0.13 -10.92 10.72
N ARG A 272 -0.35 -11.79 9.83
CA ARG A 272 0.49 -12.80 9.13
C ARG A 272 1.56 -12.15 8.25
N CYS A 273 1.22 -11.09 7.52
CA CYS A 273 2.18 -10.34 6.70
C CYS A 273 3.25 -9.67 7.57
N ASN A 274 2.84 -9.01 8.67
CA ASN A 274 3.76 -8.38 9.61
C ASN A 274 4.74 -9.39 10.22
N ARG A 275 4.24 -10.56 10.66
CA ARG A 275 5.07 -11.66 11.15
C ARG A 275 6.06 -12.15 10.10
N ALA A 276 5.66 -12.24 8.86
CA ALA A 276 6.51 -12.66 7.74
C ALA A 276 7.47 -11.55 7.25
N GLY A 277 7.37 -10.33 7.79
CA GLY A 277 8.15 -9.17 7.32
C GLY A 277 7.79 -8.72 5.91
N LYS A 278 6.54 -8.98 5.46
CA LYS A 278 6.06 -8.63 4.13
C LYS A 278 5.17 -7.39 4.20
N PRO A 279 5.24 -6.48 3.21
CA PRO A 279 4.32 -5.36 3.13
C PRO A 279 2.90 -5.87 2.85
N VAL A 280 1.90 -5.21 3.44
CA VAL A 280 0.48 -5.47 3.21
C VAL A 280 -0.22 -4.17 2.84
N ILE A 281 -1.03 -4.21 1.79
CA ILE A 281 -1.73 -3.06 1.25
C ILE A 281 -3.22 -3.24 1.53
N CYS A 282 -3.83 -2.25 2.18
CA CYS A 282 -5.28 -2.16 2.29
C CYS A 282 -5.82 -1.33 1.13
N ALA A 283 -6.75 -1.87 0.37
CA ALA A 283 -7.28 -1.25 -0.84
C ALA A 283 -8.77 -1.58 -1.01
N THR A 284 -9.42 -0.80 -1.88
CA THR A 284 -10.80 -0.95 -2.36
C THR A 284 -11.87 -0.53 -1.34
N GLN A 285 -12.85 0.24 -1.81
CA GLN A 285 -14.04 0.69 -1.07
C GLN A 285 -13.75 1.45 0.25
N MET A 286 -12.55 1.99 0.37
CA MET A 286 -12.21 2.86 1.48
C MET A 286 -12.47 4.31 1.08
N LEU A 287 -13.16 5.07 1.96
CA LEU A 287 -13.50 6.47 1.73
C LEU A 287 -14.44 6.69 0.52
N GLU A 288 -15.35 5.77 0.30
CA GLU A 288 -16.32 5.79 -0.80
C GLU A 288 -17.14 7.09 -0.84
N SER A 289 -17.52 7.60 0.34
CA SER A 289 -18.26 8.87 0.42
C SER A 289 -17.50 10.06 -0.17
N MET A 290 -16.16 10.00 -0.20
CA MET A 290 -15.31 11.07 -0.72
C MET A 290 -15.31 11.19 -2.25
N ILE A 291 -15.90 10.25 -2.97
CA ILE A 291 -16.19 10.39 -4.40
C ILE A 291 -17.13 11.60 -4.63
N LYS A 292 -18.08 11.82 -3.70
CA LYS A 292 -19.08 12.87 -3.81
C LYS A 292 -18.95 13.98 -2.74
N LYS A 293 -18.15 13.77 -1.69
CA LYS A 293 -18.03 14.68 -0.55
C LYS A 293 -16.56 14.99 -0.26
N PRO A 294 -16.19 16.22 0.17
CA PRO A 294 -14.79 16.59 0.43
C PRO A 294 -14.21 15.99 1.72
N ARG A 295 -15.03 15.32 2.54
CA ARG A 295 -14.62 14.72 3.83
C ARG A 295 -15.20 13.32 3.96
N PRO A 296 -14.44 12.37 4.57
CA PRO A 296 -14.97 11.05 4.88
C PRO A 296 -16.04 11.10 5.97
N THR A 297 -16.84 10.04 6.06
CA THR A 297 -17.67 9.80 7.22
C THR A 297 -16.83 9.41 8.44
N ARG A 298 -17.42 9.46 9.65
CA ARG A 298 -16.73 9.01 10.87
C ARG A 298 -16.37 7.52 10.81
N ALA A 299 -17.27 6.69 10.26
CA ALA A 299 -17.01 5.26 10.09
C ALA A 299 -15.82 5.00 9.18
N GLU A 300 -15.77 5.64 8.00
CA GLU A 300 -14.65 5.52 7.07
C GLU A 300 -13.33 6.01 7.68
N GLY A 301 -13.36 7.07 8.48
CA GLY A 301 -12.17 7.53 9.23
C GLY A 301 -11.67 6.47 10.21
N SER A 302 -12.59 5.79 10.91
CA SER A 302 -12.24 4.69 11.82
C SER A 302 -11.71 3.47 11.09
N ASP A 303 -12.27 3.11 9.92
CA ASP A 303 -11.78 1.99 9.10
C ASP A 303 -10.34 2.22 8.65
N VAL A 304 -10.05 3.45 8.19
CA VAL A 304 -8.70 3.87 7.83
C VAL A 304 -7.75 3.76 9.03
N ALA A 305 -8.13 4.32 10.17
CA ALA A 305 -7.32 4.30 11.38
C ALA A 305 -7.04 2.85 11.83
N ASN A 306 -8.05 1.99 11.86
CA ASN A 306 -7.91 0.58 12.25
C ASN A 306 -6.93 -0.18 11.36
N ALA A 307 -7.01 -0.01 10.04
CA ALA A 307 -6.06 -0.66 9.14
C ALA A 307 -4.61 -0.20 9.36
N VAL A 308 -4.40 1.10 9.66
CA VAL A 308 -3.07 1.63 10.02
C VAL A 308 -2.58 1.10 11.36
N LEU A 309 -3.45 1.05 12.38
CA LEU A 309 -3.14 0.48 13.70
C LEU A 309 -2.77 -1.00 13.60
N ASP A 310 -3.46 -1.76 12.76
CA ASP A 310 -3.16 -3.16 12.48
C ASP A 310 -1.84 -3.36 11.73
N GLY A 311 -1.29 -2.29 11.13
CA GLY A 311 0.02 -2.30 10.44
C GLY A 311 -0.02 -2.38 8.92
N ALA A 312 -1.14 -2.05 8.28
CA ALA A 312 -1.21 -1.88 6.83
C ALA A 312 -0.31 -0.73 6.34
N VAL A 313 0.14 -0.81 5.08
CA VAL A 313 1.13 0.12 4.53
C VAL A 313 0.49 1.36 3.88
N ARG A 314 -0.87 1.46 3.78
CA ARG A 314 -1.52 2.50 2.95
C ARG A 314 -2.73 3.15 3.56
N MET A 315 -2.79 4.52 3.52
CA MET A 315 -4.02 5.30 3.57
C MET A 315 -3.84 6.84 3.64
N GLN A 316 -4.97 7.61 3.83
CA GLN A 316 -5.01 9.06 3.87
C GLN A 316 -4.03 9.69 4.86
N HIS A 317 -3.40 10.80 4.43
CA HIS A 317 -2.27 11.42 5.09
C HIS A 317 -2.52 11.81 6.56
N LEU A 318 -3.61 12.53 6.85
CA LEU A 318 -3.88 13.04 8.20
C LEU A 318 -4.30 11.92 9.16
N ILE A 319 -5.25 11.08 8.77
CA ILE A 319 -5.73 9.96 9.59
C ILE A 319 -4.59 8.98 9.89
N ALA A 320 -3.74 8.70 8.89
CA ALA A 320 -2.58 7.84 9.09
C ALA A 320 -1.60 8.39 10.12
N ARG A 321 -1.32 9.69 10.12
CA ARG A 321 -0.41 10.33 11.09
C ARG A 321 -0.93 10.26 12.53
N GLU A 322 -2.23 10.46 12.74
CA GLU A 322 -2.87 10.32 14.06
C GLU A 322 -2.86 8.86 14.52
N ALA A 323 -3.29 7.93 13.67
CA ALA A 323 -3.31 6.51 13.98
C ALA A 323 -1.90 5.97 14.28
N GLU A 324 -0.90 6.40 13.51
CA GLU A 324 0.50 5.99 13.73
C GLU A 324 1.06 6.46 15.07
N ALA A 325 0.72 7.66 15.50
CA ALA A 325 1.12 8.17 16.81
C ALA A 325 0.52 7.33 17.96
N ALA A 326 -0.69 6.79 17.75
CA ALA A 326 -1.40 5.97 18.73
C ALA A 326 -0.96 4.49 18.77
N ILE A 327 -0.06 4.03 17.87
CA ILE A 327 0.46 2.65 17.92
C ILE A 327 1.35 2.47 19.15
N TYR A 328 1.14 1.38 19.90
CA TYR A 328 2.04 0.96 20.96
C TYR A 328 3.23 0.18 20.39
N HIS A 329 4.17 0.94 19.80
CA HIS A 329 5.30 0.40 19.04
C HIS A 329 6.22 -0.51 19.85
N LEU A 330 6.42 -0.24 21.15
CA LEU A 330 7.29 -1.04 22.01
C LEU A 330 6.76 -2.47 22.13
N GLN A 331 5.47 -2.63 22.44
CA GLN A 331 4.84 -3.95 22.52
C GLN A 331 4.90 -4.68 21.17
N LEU A 332 4.58 -3.98 20.08
CA LEU A 332 4.62 -4.58 18.75
C LEU A 332 6.04 -5.05 18.39
N PHE A 333 7.07 -4.28 18.71
CA PHE A 333 8.46 -4.68 18.53
C PHE A 333 8.81 -5.93 19.34
N GLU A 334 8.46 -5.98 20.62
CA GLU A 334 8.72 -7.15 21.46
C GLU A 334 8.05 -8.42 20.93
N GLU A 335 6.81 -8.33 20.48
CA GLU A 335 6.09 -9.45 19.90
C GLU A 335 6.75 -9.93 18.59
N LEU A 336 7.09 -9.01 17.68
CA LEU A 336 7.78 -9.33 16.43
C LEU A 336 9.15 -9.96 16.68
N ARG A 337 9.91 -9.45 17.64
CA ARG A 337 11.22 -9.99 18.03
C ARG A 337 11.10 -11.40 18.59
N ARG A 338 10.13 -11.67 19.46
CA ARG A 338 9.89 -13.01 20.05
C ARG A 338 9.44 -14.03 19.02
N LEU A 339 8.66 -13.60 18.02
CA LEU A 339 8.16 -14.46 16.94
C LEU A 339 9.16 -14.66 15.80
N ALA A 340 10.23 -13.85 15.73
CA ALA A 340 11.28 -14.03 14.75
C ALA A 340 12.14 -15.26 15.11
N PRO A 341 12.52 -16.09 14.12
CA PRO A 341 13.45 -17.19 14.37
C PRO A 341 14.83 -16.67 14.76
N ILE A 342 15.61 -17.48 15.47
CA ILE A 342 17.03 -17.20 15.69
C ILE A 342 17.70 -17.09 14.34
N THR A 343 18.47 -16.04 14.16
CA THR A 343 19.13 -15.75 12.89
C THR A 343 20.66 -15.77 13.03
N SER A 344 21.33 -16.26 12.00
CA SER A 344 22.78 -16.09 11.80
C SER A 344 23.11 -14.93 10.86
N ASP A 345 22.11 -14.21 10.34
CA ASP A 345 22.29 -13.04 9.49
C ASP A 345 22.75 -11.83 10.32
N PRO A 346 23.98 -11.35 10.18
CA PRO A 346 24.47 -10.21 10.95
C PRO A 346 23.67 -8.93 10.68
N THR A 347 23.10 -8.79 9.49
CA THR A 347 22.28 -7.64 9.13
C THR A 347 20.96 -7.62 9.94
N GLU A 348 20.32 -8.77 10.09
CA GLU A 348 19.09 -8.89 10.90
C GLU A 348 19.40 -8.68 12.40
N ALA A 349 20.48 -9.28 12.90
CA ALA A 349 20.91 -9.07 14.28
C ALA A 349 21.18 -7.59 14.58
N THR A 350 21.86 -6.88 13.65
CA THR A 350 22.12 -5.45 13.75
C THR A 350 20.83 -4.62 13.68
N ALA A 351 19.85 -5.04 12.87
CA ALA A 351 18.55 -4.37 12.80
C ALA A 351 17.80 -4.45 14.13
N VAL A 352 17.80 -5.61 14.80
CA VAL A 352 17.20 -5.77 16.13
C VAL A 352 17.89 -4.87 17.16
N GLY A 353 19.24 -4.84 17.16
CA GLY A 353 20.01 -3.94 18.04
C GLY A 353 19.70 -2.46 17.81
N ALA A 354 19.55 -2.06 16.55
CA ALA A 354 19.18 -0.69 16.19
C ALA A 354 17.78 -0.31 16.68
N MET A 355 16.84 -1.24 16.64
CA MET A 355 15.49 -1.04 17.18
C MET A 355 15.53 -0.81 18.68
N GLU A 356 16.21 -1.68 19.43
CA GLU A 356 16.37 -1.55 20.88
C GLU A 356 17.01 -0.21 21.26
N ALA A 357 18.12 0.15 20.58
CA ALA A 357 18.79 1.43 20.78
C ALA A 357 17.87 2.62 20.45
N SER A 358 17.07 2.52 19.39
CA SER A 358 16.14 3.55 18.97
C SER A 358 15.07 3.85 20.04
N PHE A 359 14.50 2.82 20.66
CA PHE A 359 13.56 3.00 21.77
C PHE A 359 14.24 3.56 23.02
N LYS A 360 15.43 3.05 23.35
CA LYS A 360 16.15 3.44 24.58
C LYS A 360 16.57 4.90 24.58
N CYS A 361 17.01 5.45 23.44
CA CYS A 361 17.42 6.84 23.34
C CYS A 361 16.36 7.76 22.69
N CYS A 362 15.14 7.26 22.44
CA CYS A 362 14.07 7.99 21.77
C CYS A 362 14.56 8.67 20.47
N SER A 363 15.22 7.91 19.59
CA SER A 363 15.90 8.45 18.42
C SER A 363 14.94 9.14 17.46
N GLY A 364 15.40 10.26 16.85
CA GLY A 364 14.64 10.99 15.85
C GLY A 364 14.53 10.27 14.50
N ALA A 365 15.46 9.37 14.18
CA ALA A 365 15.43 8.52 12.99
C ALA A 365 16.40 7.34 13.11
N ILE A 366 16.22 6.35 12.22
CA ILE A 366 17.20 5.30 11.93
C ILE A 366 17.69 5.54 10.51
N ILE A 367 18.96 5.91 10.33
CA ILE A 367 19.59 6.13 9.03
C ILE A 367 20.23 4.84 8.56
N VAL A 368 19.88 4.36 7.37
CA VAL A 368 20.40 3.11 6.81
C VAL A 368 21.04 3.36 5.46
N LEU A 369 22.33 3.07 5.34
CA LEU A 369 23.02 3.09 4.06
C LEU A 369 22.88 1.72 3.39
N THR A 370 22.31 1.68 2.19
CA THR A 370 22.03 0.41 1.51
C THR A 370 22.22 0.51 -0.01
N LYS A 371 22.61 -0.60 -0.65
CA LYS A 371 22.63 -0.74 -2.10
C LYS A 371 21.37 -1.38 -2.64
N SER A 372 20.88 -2.44 -2.00
CA SER A 372 19.76 -3.27 -2.46
C SER A 372 18.45 -3.06 -1.69
N GLY A 373 18.44 -2.23 -0.64
CA GLY A 373 17.28 -2.05 0.24
C GLY A 373 17.15 -3.11 1.35
N ARG A 374 17.86 -4.24 1.28
CA ARG A 374 17.68 -5.37 2.21
C ARG A 374 17.79 -4.95 3.68
N SER A 375 18.83 -4.21 4.05
CA SER A 375 19.04 -3.76 5.44
C SER A 375 17.88 -2.89 5.94
N ALA A 376 17.40 -1.98 5.09
CA ALA A 376 16.27 -1.13 5.40
C ALA A 376 14.97 -1.95 5.60
N ASN A 377 14.75 -2.95 4.76
CA ASN A 377 13.59 -3.82 4.85
C ASN A 377 13.62 -4.65 6.14
N GLN A 378 14.81 -5.09 6.59
CA GLN A 378 14.97 -5.79 7.86
C GLN A 378 14.68 -4.88 9.07
N VAL A 379 15.09 -3.61 9.04
CA VAL A 379 14.69 -2.64 10.08
C VAL A 379 13.19 -2.39 10.05
N ALA A 380 12.61 -2.17 8.86
CA ALA A 380 11.17 -1.91 8.69
C ALA A 380 10.30 -3.09 9.16
N ARG A 381 10.79 -4.33 9.10
CA ARG A 381 10.12 -5.53 9.60
C ARG A 381 9.73 -5.41 11.06
N TYR A 382 10.56 -4.77 11.87
CA TYR A 382 10.35 -4.62 13.32
C TYR A 382 9.53 -3.39 13.71
N ARG A 383 9.00 -2.65 12.72
CA ARG A 383 8.03 -1.56 12.92
C ARG A 383 8.51 -0.46 13.88
N PRO A 384 9.66 0.19 13.62
CA PRO A 384 10.13 1.27 14.47
C PRO A 384 9.13 2.42 14.54
N ARG A 385 9.11 3.09 15.69
CA ARG A 385 8.44 4.38 15.83
C ARG A 385 9.18 5.47 15.07
N ALA A 386 10.51 5.45 15.14
CA ALA A 386 11.36 6.38 14.41
C ALA A 386 11.30 6.13 12.90
N PRO A 387 11.27 7.19 12.05
CA PRO A 387 11.36 7.03 10.62
C PRO A 387 12.70 6.42 10.20
N ILE A 388 12.69 5.61 9.15
CA ILE A 388 13.87 4.98 8.57
C ILE A 388 14.29 5.81 7.36
N ILE A 389 15.37 6.57 7.47
CA ILE A 389 15.94 7.32 6.34
C ILE A 389 16.91 6.40 5.60
N VAL A 390 16.54 6.02 4.39
CA VAL A 390 17.31 5.07 3.57
C VAL A 390 18.10 5.82 2.52
N VAL A 391 19.42 5.80 2.62
CA VAL A 391 20.29 6.43 1.62
C VAL A 391 20.81 5.38 0.65
N THR A 392 20.53 5.59 -0.62
CA THR A 392 21.00 4.74 -1.71
C THR A 392 21.39 5.58 -2.92
N ARG A 393 22.30 5.06 -3.76
CA ARG A 393 22.62 5.61 -5.09
C ARG A 393 21.85 4.93 -6.22
N ASN A 394 21.09 3.87 -5.89
CA ASN A 394 20.29 3.15 -6.87
C ASN A 394 18.87 3.74 -6.92
N PRO A 395 18.47 4.38 -8.04
CA PRO A 395 17.15 4.99 -8.16
C PRO A 395 16.00 3.99 -8.02
N GLN A 396 16.13 2.78 -8.56
CA GLN A 396 15.12 1.75 -8.47
C GLN A 396 14.95 1.26 -7.02
N THR A 397 16.05 1.03 -6.30
CA THR A 397 16.00 0.70 -4.87
C THR A 397 15.30 1.79 -4.07
N ALA A 398 15.58 3.07 -4.35
CA ALA A 398 14.91 4.19 -3.70
C ALA A 398 13.40 4.19 -3.95
N ARG A 399 12.96 3.94 -5.19
CA ARG A 399 11.54 3.87 -5.55
C ARG A 399 10.85 2.67 -4.91
N GLN A 400 11.44 1.47 -4.99
CA GLN A 400 10.87 0.24 -4.43
C GLN A 400 10.79 0.25 -2.90
N ALA A 401 11.68 0.97 -2.22
CA ALA A 401 11.69 1.09 -0.76
C ALA A 401 10.38 1.64 -0.18
N HIS A 402 9.62 2.39 -0.97
CA HIS A 402 8.31 2.89 -0.57
C HIS A 402 7.27 1.80 -0.25
N LEU A 403 7.46 0.56 -0.66
CA LEU A 403 6.55 -0.54 -0.29
C LEU A 403 6.61 -0.89 1.20
N TYR A 404 7.67 -0.50 1.90
CA TYR A 404 7.87 -0.85 3.29
C TYR A 404 7.51 0.33 4.20
N ARG A 405 6.80 0.03 5.28
CA ARG A 405 6.37 1.03 6.25
C ARG A 405 7.56 1.71 6.93
N GLY A 406 7.46 3.01 7.12
CA GLY A 406 8.44 3.81 7.83
C GLY A 406 9.68 4.17 7.02
N ILE A 407 9.81 3.72 5.78
CA ILE A 407 10.97 4.01 4.95
C ILE A 407 10.78 5.33 4.20
N PHE A 408 11.77 6.20 4.36
CA PHE A 408 11.92 7.47 3.63
C PHE A 408 13.17 7.38 2.77
N PRO A 409 13.04 7.01 1.50
CA PRO A 409 14.20 6.88 0.63
C PRO A 409 14.76 8.25 0.24
N VAL A 410 16.09 8.31 0.22
CA VAL A 410 16.87 9.47 -0.18
C VAL A 410 17.88 9.01 -1.24
N LEU A 411 17.78 9.60 -2.42
CA LEU A 411 18.66 9.29 -3.53
C LEU A 411 19.92 10.17 -3.46
N CYS A 412 21.06 9.57 -3.13
CA CYS A 412 22.35 10.25 -3.14
C CYS A 412 22.90 10.26 -4.58
N LYS A 413 23.00 11.45 -5.17
CA LYS A 413 23.54 11.64 -6.53
C LYS A 413 25.04 11.92 -6.51
N ASP A 414 25.63 12.17 -5.33
CA ASP A 414 27.06 12.43 -5.21
C ASP A 414 27.88 11.20 -5.62
N PRO A 415 29.02 11.41 -6.26
CA PRO A 415 29.93 10.32 -6.64
C PRO A 415 30.46 9.59 -5.41
N VAL A 416 30.89 8.36 -5.61
CA VAL A 416 31.54 7.57 -4.56
C VAL A 416 32.88 8.21 -4.24
N GLN A 417 33.15 8.43 -2.95
CA GLN A 417 34.43 8.93 -2.48
C GLN A 417 35.48 7.80 -2.47
N GLU A 418 36.74 8.14 -2.69
CA GLU A 418 37.84 7.16 -2.66
C GLU A 418 38.03 6.53 -1.29
N VAL A 419 37.91 7.36 -0.24
CA VAL A 419 38.00 6.92 1.15
C VAL A 419 36.64 6.49 1.66
N TRP A 420 36.54 5.22 2.06
CA TRP A 420 35.30 4.62 2.53
C TRP A 420 34.64 5.40 3.69
N ALA A 421 35.43 5.82 4.66
CA ALA A 421 34.92 6.56 5.83
C ALA A 421 34.30 7.89 5.40
N GLU A 422 34.93 8.61 4.50
CA GLU A 422 34.45 9.88 3.96
C GLU A 422 33.17 9.69 3.16
N ASP A 423 33.08 8.61 2.37
CA ASP A 423 31.86 8.26 1.63
C ASP A 423 30.69 7.93 2.55
N VAL A 424 30.94 7.25 3.66
CA VAL A 424 29.94 6.99 4.69
C VAL A 424 29.47 8.28 5.34
N ASP A 425 30.41 9.12 5.78
CA ASP A 425 30.07 10.37 6.48
C ASP A 425 29.34 11.37 5.58
N LEU A 426 29.70 11.47 4.31
CA LEU A 426 28.98 12.27 3.31
C LEU A 426 27.50 11.84 3.24
N ARG A 427 27.23 10.55 3.09
CA ARG A 427 25.86 10.01 2.98
C ARG A 427 25.08 10.15 4.28
N VAL A 428 25.71 9.98 5.43
CA VAL A 428 25.08 10.17 6.74
C VAL A 428 24.72 11.64 6.96
N ASN A 429 25.64 12.57 6.64
CA ASN A 429 25.41 14.00 6.73
C ASN A 429 24.28 14.46 5.78
N PHE A 430 24.24 13.89 4.58
CA PHE A 430 23.14 14.14 3.65
C PHE A 430 21.80 13.71 4.23
N ALA A 431 21.71 12.51 4.81
CA ALA A 431 20.51 12.01 5.48
C ALA A 431 20.11 12.91 6.66
N MET A 432 21.09 13.37 7.44
CA MET A 432 20.83 14.28 8.57
C MET A 432 20.25 15.62 8.09
N ASN A 433 20.77 16.18 7.01
CA ASN A 433 20.25 17.43 6.44
C ASN A 433 18.82 17.25 5.92
N VAL A 434 18.53 16.14 5.24
CA VAL A 434 17.17 15.83 4.79
C VAL A 434 16.22 15.66 5.98
N GLY A 435 16.62 14.94 7.02
CA GLY A 435 15.82 14.70 8.21
C GLY A 435 15.51 16.00 8.98
N LYS A 436 16.52 16.87 9.16
CA LYS A 436 16.35 18.21 9.76
C LYS A 436 15.37 19.06 8.95
N ALA A 437 15.55 19.14 7.64
CA ALA A 437 14.72 19.98 6.76
C ALA A 437 13.27 19.47 6.67
N ARG A 438 13.06 18.16 6.81
CA ARG A 438 11.72 17.56 6.88
C ARG A 438 11.10 17.57 8.28
N GLY A 439 11.81 18.10 9.28
CA GLY A 439 11.32 18.22 10.65
C GLY A 439 11.22 16.89 11.40
N PHE A 440 11.96 15.86 11.01
CA PHE A 440 11.97 14.57 11.71
C PHE A 440 12.73 14.64 13.04
N PHE A 441 13.75 15.45 13.08
CA PHE A 441 14.59 15.73 14.25
C PHE A 441 15.29 17.08 14.12
N LYS A 442 15.86 17.57 15.18
CA LYS A 442 16.58 18.86 15.27
C LYS A 442 17.98 18.66 15.81
N LYS A 443 18.78 19.72 15.79
CA LYS A 443 20.10 19.76 16.44
C LYS A 443 20.01 19.33 17.91
N GLY A 444 20.89 18.44 18.32
CA GLY A 444 20.96 17.88 19.68
C GLY A 444 20.13 16.60 19.87
N ASP A 445 19.22 16.29 18.96
CA ASP A 445 18.54 14.99 18.97
C ASP A 445 19.55 13.86 18.61
N VAL A 446 19.14 12.61 18.84
CA VAL A 446 19.96 11.43 18.53
C VAL A 446 19.37 10.65 17.37
N VAL A 447 20.21 10.14 16.52
CA VAL A 447 19.85 9.21 15.44
C VAL A 447 20.66 7.92 15.52
N ILE A 448 20.08 6.82 15.06
CA ILE A 448 20.76 5.54 14.90
C ILE A 448 21.26 5.43 13.46
N VAL A 449 22.52 5.05 13.26
CA VAL A 449 23.12 4.91 11.93
C VAL A 449 23.55 3.47 11.72
N LEU A 450 23.06 2.86 10.63
CA LEU A 450 23.42 1.51 10.18
C LEU A 450 24.23 1.57 8.90
N THR A 451 25.42 0.97 8.95
CA THR A 451 26.36 0.92 7.82
C THR A 451 27.01 -0.45 7.71
N GLY A 452 27.75 -0.68 6.64
CA GLY A 452 28.77 -1.73 6.60
C GLY A 452 30.04 -1.31 7.37
N TRP A 453 30.87 -2.26 7.69
CA TRP A 453 32.21 -2.02 8.24
C TRP A 453 33.29 -1.86 7.15
N ARG A 454 32.93 -2.17 5.90
CA ARG A 454 33.79 -2.05 4.70
C ARG A 454 32.95 -1.79 3.45
N PRO A 455 33.56 -1.40 2.33
CA PRO A 455 32.87 -1.26 1.04
C PRO A 455 32.23 -2.57 0.57
N GLY A 456 31.15 -2.48 -0.20
CA GLY A 456 30.46 -3.61 -0.82
C GLY A 456 29.04 -3.81 -0.32
N SER A 457 28.42 -4.92 -0.70
CA SER A 457 27.07 -5.32 -0.28
C SER A 457 27.09 -6.52 0.66
N GLY A 458 26.07 -6.64 1.52
CA GLY A 458 25.96 -7.77 2.46
C GLY A 458 26.75 -7.59 3.77
N PHE A 459 27.25 -6.40 4.04
CA PHE A 459 28.09 -6.12 5.20
C PHE A 459 27.47 -5.10 6.16
N THR A 460 26.14 -4.90 6.14
CA THR A 460 25.46 -4.02 7.11
C THR A 460 25.45 -4.69 8.47
N ASN A 461 26.43 -4.37 9.29
CA ASN A 461 26.68 -5.01 10.58
C ASN A 461 27.26 -4.02 11.61
N THR A 462 27.25 -2.73 11.30
CA THR A 462 27.76 -1.68 12.18
C THR A 462 26.63 -0.72 12.53
N MET A 463 26.43 -0.53 13.85
CA MET A 463 25.48 0.43 14.40
C MET A 463 26.24 1.52 15.14
N ARG A 464 25.83 2.76 14.91
CA ARG A 464 26.33 3.93 15.68
C ARG A 464 25.15 4.72 16.23
N VAL A 465 25.28 5.22 17.45
CA VAL A 465 24.37 6.19 18.07
C VAL A 465 25.01 7.56 17.90
N VAL A 466 24.39 8.45 17.16
CA VAL A 466 25.02 9.70 16.71
C VAL A 466 24.16 10.89 17.10
N PRO A 467 24.72 11.90 17.82
CA PRO A 467 24.03 13.15 18.03
C PRO A 467 23.92 13.94 16.72
N VAL A 468 22.81 14.61 16.51
CA VAL A 468 22.59 15.47 15.35
C VAL A 468 23.31 16.81 15.56
N PRO A 469 24.25 17.19 14.66
CA PRO A 469 25.06 18.41 14.79
C PRO A 469 24.26 19.71 14.57
#